data_bf7e42326672b4bf90dc18dce82d67fd
#
_entry.id   bf7e42326672b4bf90dc18dce82d67fd
#
_cell.length_a   1.000
_cell.length_b   1.000
_cell.length_c   1.000
_cell.angle_alpha   90.00
_cell.angle_beta   90.00
_cell.angle_gamma   90.00
#
_symmetry.space_group_name_H-M   'P 1'
#
loop_
_entity.id
_entity.type
_entity.pdbx_description
1 polymer ?
#
loop_
_entity_poly.entity_id
_entity_poly.type
_entity_poly.pdbx_seq_one_letter_code
_entity_poly.pdbx_strand_id
1 'polypeptide(L)'
;MTPMPYPAPALRYALVLCLTAALVSACGFRPRGSITLPEDFRSVYVEAPVEIADELAIFLGSGGATVAESRGEADAAIKVQSENYQQRVAAVDAVTGKAREFELLYSLEFTVRMKDGTMLVTPERVVVRRIFVFDPNAVIGATQNVEALRIDMRRDAAERIIRLTEVALGK
;
A
#
# COMPACT_ATOMS: atom_id res chain seq x y z
N MET A 1 -63.59 13.25 -23.77
CA MET A 1 -62.44 13.51 -22.85
C MET A 1 -62.15 12.21 -22.16
N THR A 2 -61.15 11.46 -22.65
CA THR A 2 -60.69 10.20 -22.07
C THR A 2 -59.62 10.49 -21.01
N PRO A 3 -59.77 10.01 -19.77
CA PRO A 3 -58.75 10.23 -18.75
C PRO A 3 -57.47 9.44 -19.10
N MET A 4 -56.33 10.13 -19.09
CA MET A 4 -55.01 9.48 -19.21
C MET A 4 -54.80 8.53 -18.02
N PRO A 5 -54.38 7.27 -18.26
CA PRO A 5 -54.09 6.36 -17.18
C PRO A 5 -52.81 6.83 -16.44
N TYR A 6 -52.91 7.07 -15.15
CA TYR A 6 -51.79 7.35 -14.28
C TYR A 6 -50.87 6.09 -14.25
N PRO A 7 -49.55 6.23 -14.50
CA PRO A 7 -48.67 5.09 -14.43
C PRO A 7 -48.67 4.49 -13.02
N ALA A 8 -48.80 3.16 -12.95
CA ALA A 8 -48.85 2.42 -11.69
C ALA A 8 -47.67 2.78 -10.77
N PRO A 9 -47.88 2.88 -9.45
CA PRO A 9 -46.81 3.28 -8.51
C PRO A 9 -45.55 2.44 -8.64
N ALA A 10 -45.67 1.16 -9.01
CA ALA A 10 -44.54 0.28 -9.28
C ALA A 10 -43.60 0.78 -10.40
N LEU A 11 -44.15 1.40 -11.46
CA LEU A 11 -43.38 1.94 -12.56
C LEU A 11 -42.55 3.18 -12.14
N ARG A 12 -43.12 4.00 -11.25
CA ARG A 12 -42.41 5.17 -10.69
C ARG A 12 -41.23 4.75 -9.80
N TYR A 13 -41.42 3.75 -8.95
CA TYR A 13 -40.32 3.21 -8.13
C TYR A 13 -39.23 2.55 -8.97
N ALA A 14 -39.61 1.82 -10.02
CA ALA A 14 -38.63 1.23 -10.96
C ALA A 14 -37.84 2.33 -11.69
N LEU A 15 -38.47 3.41 -12.12
CA LEU A 15 -37.80 4.53 -12.79
C LEU A 15 -36.85 5.27 -11.85
N VAL A 16 -37.23 5.50 -10.60
CA VAL A 16 -36.35 6.12 -9.59
C VAL A 16 -35.15 5.21 -9.27
N LEU A 17 -35.39 3.90 -9.15
CA LEU A 17 -34.30 2.94 -8.89
C LEU A 17 -33.32 2.88 -10.05
N CYS A 18 -33.77 2.87 -11.30
CA CYS A 18 -32.92 2.92 -12.47
C CYS A 18 -32.14 4.23 -12.56
N LEU A 19 -32.76 5.36 -12.23
CA LEU A 19 -32.11 6.68 -12.26
C LEU A 19 -31.03 6.79 -11.18
N THR A 20 -31.28 6.29 -9.96
CA THR A 20 -30.28 6.25 -8.89
C THR A 20 -29.12 5.30 -9.20
N ALA A 21 -29.41 4.13 -9.80
CA ALA A 21 -28.36 3.19 -10.25
C ALA A 21 -27.48 3.81 -11.35
N ALA A 22 -28.08 4.55 -12.29
CA ALA A 22 -27.35 5.26 -13.35
C ALA A 22 -26.47 6.38 -12.80
N LEU A 23 -26.94 7.12 -11.79
CA LEU A 23 -26.16 8.19 -11.12
C LEU A 23 -24.95 7.63 -10.35
N VAL A 24 -25.10 6.48 -9.68
CA VAL A 24 -23.99 5.81 -8.98
C VAL A 24 -22.94 5.28 -9.96
N SER A 25 -23.38 4.77 -11.11
CA SER A 25 -22.46 4.30 -12.17
C SER A 25 -21.72 5.44 -12.88
N ALA A 26 -22.34 6.61 -12.98
CA ALA A 26 -21.74 7.80 -13.61
C ALA A 26 -20.65 8.46 -12.77
N CYS A 27 -20.58 8.20 -11.46
CA CYS A 27 -19.56 8.75 -10.56
C CYS A 27 -18.14 8.24 -10.82
N GLY A 28 -17.95 7.25 -11.71
CA GLY A 28 -16.61 6.75 -12.08
C GLY A 28 -15.80 6.26 -10.87
N PHE A 29 -16.47 5.81 -9.79
CA PHE A 29 -15.80 5.34 -8.59
C PHE A 29 -14.90 4.14 -8.93
N ARG A 30 -13.62 4.40 -9.15
CA ARG A 30 -12.59 3.37 -9.15
C ARG A 30 -12.06 3.27 -7.73
N PRO A 31 -12.15 2.12 -7.06
CA PRO A 31 -11.51 1.93 -5.77
C PRO A 31 -10.02 2.25 -5.92
N ARG A 32 -9.54 3.22 -5.14
CA ARG A 32 -8.12 3.56 -5.08
C ARG A 32 -7.37 2.33 -4.58
N GLY A 33 -6.40 1.86 -5.35
CA GLY A 33 -5.51 0.80 -4.91
C GLY A 33 -5.57 -0.52 -5.69
N SER A 34 -6.27 -0.60 -6.82
CA SER A 34 -6.09 -1.75 -7.72
C SER A 34 -4.74 -1.59 -8.43
N ILE A 35 -3.74 -2.25 -7.88
CA ILE A 35 -2.47 -2.49 -8.58
C ILE A 35 -2.78 -3.43 -9.73
N THR A 36 -2.36 -3.10 -10.95
CA THR A 36 -2.52 -3.99 -12.11
C THR A 36 -1.16 -4.13 -12.76
N LEU A 37 -0.53 -5.27 -12.54
CA LEU A 37 0.77 -5.58 -13.13
C LEU A 37 0.59 -6.18 -14.53
N PRO A 38 1.46 -5.84 -15.50
CA PRO A 38 1.39 -6.34 -16.86
C PRO A 38 1.73 -7.84 -16.96
N GLU A 39 1.47 -8.47 -18.11
CA GLU A 39 1.67 -9.91 -18.31
C GLU A 39 3.14 -10.33 -18.23
N ASP A 40 4.05 -9.46 -18.61
CA ASP A 40 5.50 -9.62 -18.52
C ASP A 40 6.09 -9.37 -17.12
N PHE A 41 5.24 -9.17 -16.11
CA PHE A 41 5.59 -8.98 -14.71
C PHE A 41 4.72 -9.88 -13.79
N ARG A 42 4.40 -11.09 -14.22
CA ARG A 42 3.52 -11.99 -13.47
C ARG A 42 4.21 -12.89 -12.47
N SER A 43 5.48 -13.18 -12.70
CA SER A 43 6.29 -14.00 -11.80
C SER A 43 7.46 -13.16 -11.27
N VAL A 44 7.51 -12.92 -9.97
CA VAL A 44 8.47 -11.99 -9.37
C VAL A 44 9.25 -12.68 -8.27
N TYR A 45 10.59 -12.71 -8.41
CA TYR A 45 11.47 -13.17 -7.34
C TYR A 45 11.72 -12.02 -6.34
N VAL A 46 11.52 -12.28 -5.05
CA VAL A 46 11.73 -11.30 -3.98
C VAL A 46 12.95 -11.68 -3.15
N GLU A 47 14.00 -10.87 -3.22
CA GLU A 47 15.21 -10.98 -2.40
C GLU A 47 15.16 -9.86 -1.33
N ALA A 48 14.62 -10.17 -0.15
CA ALA A 48 14.38 -9.22 0.92
C ALA A 48 14.37 -9.90 2.29
N PRO A 49 14.52 -9.14 3.41
CA PRO A 49 14.18 -9.64 4.73
C PRO A 49 12.74 -10.19 4.80
N VAL A 50 12.53 -11.23 5.63
CA VAL A 50 11.27 -12.00 5.63
C VAL A 50 10.05 -11.09 5.83
N GLU A 51 10.11 -10.17 6.77
CA GLU A 51 8.98 -9.33 7.15
C GLU A 51 8.52 -8.38 6.03
N ILE A 52 9.44 -7.84 5.23
CA ILE A 52 9.09 -7.01 4.08
C ILE A 52 8.77 -7.86 2.85
N ALA A 53 9.37 -9.06 2.72
CA ALA A 53 9.06 -10.00 1.65
C ALA A 53 7.60 -10.48 1.72
N ASP A 54 7.10 -10.76 2.93
CA ASP A 54 5.70 -11.16 3.14
C ASP A 54 4.73 -10.05 2.71
N GLU A 55 5.01 -8.80 3.07
CA GLU A 55 4.18 -7.65 2.65
C GLU A 55 4.24 -7.45 1.11
N LEU A 56 5.42 -7.60 0.51
CA LEU A 56 5.56 -7.54 -0.95
C LEU A 56 4.77 -8.64 -1.65
N ALA A 57 4.77 -9.86 -1.10
CA ALA A 57 4.02 -10.99 -1.65
C ALA A 57 2.50 -10.71 -1.66
N ILE A 58 1.97 -10.08 -0.60
CA ILE A 58 0.56 -9.67 -0.51
C ILE A 58 0.22 -8.67 -1.62
N PHE A 59 1.02 -7.63 -1.82
CA PHE A 59 0.76 -6.62 -2.85
C PHE A 59 0.96 -7.16 -4.26
N LEU A 60 1.97 -7.98 -4.51
CA LEU A 60 2.16 -8.67 -5.79
C LEU A 60 0.94 -9.54 -6.12
N GLY A 61 0.48 -10.33 -5.16
CA GLY A 61 -0.72 -11.17 -5.33
C GLY A 61 -1.98 -10.35 -5.65
N SER A 62 -2.16 -9.20 -5.00
CA SER A 62 -3.28 -8.29 -5.28
C SER A 62 -3.20 -7.67 -6.68
N GLY A 63 -1.98 -7.52 -7.22
CA GLY A 63 -1.72 -7.04 -8.58
C GLY A 63 -1.78 -8.12 -9.67
N GLY A 64 -2.05 -9.37 -9.30
CA GLY A 64 -2.12 -10.51 -10.22
C GLY A 64 -0.76 -11.16 -10.52
N ALA A 65 0.28 -10.84 -9.77
CA ALA A 65 1.58 -11.49 -9.84
C ALA A 65 1.75 -12.56 -8.75
N THR A 66 2.66 -13.49 -8.95
CA THR A 66 3.05 -14.53 -8.00
C THR A 66 4.51 -14.39 -7.62
N VAL A 67 4.85 -14.81 -6.40
CA VAL A 67 6.25 -14.86 -5.97
C VAL A 67 6.88 -16.15 -6.50
N ALA A 68 7.97 -15.99 -7.25
CA ALA A 68 8.75 -17.11 -7.78
C ALA A 68 9.68 -17.70 -6.71
N GLU A 69 9.88 -19.01 -6.75
CA GLU A 69 10.80 -19.70 -5.84
C GLU A 69 12.28 -19.42 -6.21
N SER A 70 12.55 -19.19 -7.48
CA SER A 70 13.90 -18.92 -7.97
C SER A 70 13.94 -17.75 -8.95
N ARG A 71 15.06 -17.05 -8.98
CA ARG A 71 15.29 -15.93 -9.90
C ARG A 71 15.24 -16.35 -11.37
N GLY A 72 15.62 -17.58 -11.69
CA GLY A 72 15.66 -18.09 -13.07
C GLY A 72 14.27 -18.29 -13.67
N GLU A 73 13.25 -18.50 -12.85
CA GLU A 73 11.85 -18.72 -13.24
C GLU A 73 11.04 -17.42 -13.25
N ALA A 74 11.58 -16.36 -12.66
CA ALA A 74 10.89 -15.09 -12.53
C ALA A 74 11.04 -14.23 -13.79
N ASP A 75 10.00 -13.44 -14.08
CA ASP A 75 10.00 -12.40 -15.12
C ASP A 75 10.77 -11.17 -14.65
N ALA A 76 10.76 -10.92 -13.33
CA ALA A 76 11.49 -9.84 -12.70
C ALA A 76 11.97 -10.23 -11.29
N ALA A 77 12.92 -9.46 -10.76
CA ALA A 77 13.40 -9.60 -9.38
C ALA A 77 13.37 -8.25 -8.67
N ILE A 78 12.71 -8.22 -7.51
CA ILE A 78 12.77 -7.12 -6.56
C ILE A 78 13.82 -7.46 -5.51
N LYS A 79 14.82 -6.59 -5.34
CA LYS A 79 15.85 -6.75 -4.31
C LYS A 79 15.82 -5.58 -3.35
N VAL A 80 15.58 -5.86 -2.07
CA VAL A 80 15.76 -4.91 -0.97
C VAL A 80 17.18 -5.04 -0.45
N GLN A 81 17.96 -3.97 -0.56
CA GLN A 81 19.40 -3.99 -0.26
C GLN A 81 19.69 -3.59 1.18
N SER A 82 18.92 -2.68 1.74
CA SER A 82 19.10 -2.20 3.09
C SER A 82 17.76 -1.91 3.73
N GLU A 83 17.62 -2.27 4.99
CA GLU A 83 16.46 -1.96 5.82
C GLU A 83 16.97 -1.30 7.10
N ASN A 84 16.44 -0.14 7.44
CA ASN A 84 16.85 0.59 8.62
C ASN A 84 15.62 1.15 9.35
N TYR A 85 15.61 0.94 10.65
CA TYR A 85 14.58 1.43 11.54
C TYR A 85 15.20 2.31 12.63
N GLN A 86 14.74 3.54 12.75
CA GLN A 86 15.22 4.52 13.74
C GLN A 86 14.05 5.09 14.53
N GLN A 87 14.30 5.35 15.79
CA GLN A 87 13.42 6.10 16.68
C GLN A 87 14.18 7.31 17.20
N ARG A 88 13.57 8.49 17.13
CA ARG A 88 14.13 9.72 17.67
C ARG A 88 13.08 10.52 18.42
N VAL A 89 13.52 11.33 19.37
CA VAL A 89 12.63 12.25 20.09
C VAL A 89 12.20 13.35 19.12
N ALA A 90 10.88 13.51 18.96
CA ALA A 90 10.26 14.55 18.14
C ALA A 90 9.89 15.78 18.98
N ALA A 91 9.38 15.57 20.20
CA ALA A 91 9.06 16.65 21.12
C ALA A 91 9.32 16.26 22.57
N VAL A 92 9.64 17.26 23.39
CA VAL A 92 9.82 17.14 24.83
C VAL A 92 8.74 17.96 25.55
N ASP A 93 8.37 17.51 26.73
CA ASP A 93 7.51 18.27 27.62
C ASP A 93 8.23 19.53 28.14
N ALA A 94 7.61 20.69 28.02
CA ALA A 94 8.23 21.99 28.34
C ALA A 94 8.52 22.18 29.81
N VAL A 95 7.85 21.46 30.72
CA VAL A 95 7.99 21.59 32.17
C VAL A 95 9.00 20.59 32.71
N THR A 96 8.90 19.32 32.23
CA THR A 96 9.71 18.23 32.78
C THR A 96 10.95 17.91 31.98
N GLY A 97 11.04 18.40 30.73
CA GLY A 97 12.10 18.07 29.77
C GLY A 97 12.08 16.62 29.26
N LYS A 98 11.10 15.83 29.68
CA LYS A 98 10.99 14.41 29.24
C LYS A 98 10.45 14.31 27.83
N ALA A 99 10.88 13.27 27.10
CA ALA A 99 10.36 12.97 25.77
C ALA A 99 8.85 12.71 25.85
N ARG A 100 8.09 13.43 25.03
CA ARG A 100 6.64 13.35 24.91
C ARG A 100 6.20 12.74 23.58
N GLU A 101 6.91 13.05 22.53
CA GLU A 101 6.64 12.52 21.21
C GLU A 101 7.90 11.91 20.62
N PHE A 102 7.72 10.77 19.95
CA PHE A 102 8.77 10.10 19.20
C PHE A 102 8.40 10.04 17.73
N GLU A 103 9.38 10.23 16.88
CA GLU A 103 9.30 9.93 15.45
C GLU A 103 9.95 8.58 15.17
N LEU A 104 9.21 7.72 14.49
CA LEU A 104 9.70 6.48 13.92
C LEU A 104 10.03 6.72 12.46
N LEU A 105 11.22 6.32 12.05
CA LEU A 105 11.70 6.41 10.69
C LEU A 105 12.05 5.00 10.20
N TYR A 106 11.33 4.53 9.21
CA TYR A 106 11.63 3.30 8.50
C TYR A 106 12.13 3.64 7.11
N SER A 107 13.29 3.15 6.73
CA SER A 107 13.85 3.38 5.40
C SER A 107 14.47 2.12 4.83
N LEU A 108 14.28 1.92 3.54
CA LEU A 108 14.92 0.86 2.78
C LEU A 108 15.37 1.38 1.42
N GLU A 109 16.28 0.65 0.80
CA GLU A 109 16.70 0.85 -0.59
C GLU A 109 16.39 -0.41 -1.38
N PHE A 110 15.84 -0.26 -2.59
CA PHE A 110 15.48 -1.38 -3.42
C PHE A 110 15.84 -1.16 -4.88
N THR A 111 15.89 -2.24 -5.63
CA THR A 111 16.05 -2.26 -7.08
C THR A 111 15.06 -3.24 -7.70
N VAL A 112 14.68 -3.01 -8.95
CA VAL A 112 13.90 -3.96 -9.74
C VAL A 112 14.63 -4.25 -11.03
N ARG A 113 14.83 -5.53 -11.33
CA ARG A 113 15.51 -5.99 -12.54
C ARG A 113 14.63 -6.98 -13.27
N MET A 114 14.46 -6.79 -14.58
CA MET A 114 13.74 -7.70 -15.45
C MET A 114 14.58 -8.97 -15.75
N LYS A 115 13.94 -9.99 -16.29
CA LYS A 115 14.56 -11.28 -16.67
C LYS A 115 15.70 -11.12 -17.69
N ASP A 116 15.55 -10.20 -18.64
CA ASP A 116 16.55 -9.88 -19.64
C ASP A 116 17.79 -9.14 -19.10
N GLY A 117 17.79 -8.80 -17.79
CA GLY A 117 18.84 -8.07 -17.11
C GLY A 117 18.63 -6.54 -17.08
N THR A 118 17.62 -6.02 -17.77
CA THR A 118 17.27 -4.60 -17.76
C THR A 118 16.95 -4.13 -16.34
N MET A 119 17.54 -3.02 -15.92
CA MET A 119 17.23 -2.38 -14.65
C MET A 119 15.98 -1.52 -14.82
N LEU A 120 14.85 -2.03 -14.33
CA LEU A 120 13.56 -1.31 -14.39
C LEU A 120 13.52 -0.16 -13.37
N VAL A 121 13.97 -0.43 -12.14
CA VAL A 121 14.14 0.57 -11.09
C VAL A 121 15.58 0.52 -10.63
N THR A 122 16.31 1.62 -10.85
CA THR A 122 17.66 1.81 -10.29
C THR A 122 17.57 1.95 -8.75
N PRO A 123 18.69 1.89 -7.99
CA PRO A 123 18.61 2.00 -6.54
C PRO A 123 17.75 3.19 -6.11
N GLU A 124 16.60 2.89 -5.51
CA GLU A 124 15.61 3.87 -5.08
C GLU A 124 15.35 3.72 -3.59
N ARG A 125 15.20 4.85 -2.90
CA ARG A 125 15.02 4.87 -1.45
C ARG A 125 13.57 5.18 -1.08
N VAL A 126 12.97 4.28 -0.29
CA VAL A 126 11.67 4.48 0.34
C VAL A 126 11.86 4.88 1.80
N VAL A 127 11.15 5.93 2.24
CA VAL A 127 11.16 6.41 3.63
C VAL A 127 9.72 6.56 4.10
N VAL A 128 9.40 5.89 5.20
CA VAL A 128 8.10 6.00 5.89
C VAL A 128 8.34 6.61 7.27
N ARG A 129 7.48 7.54 7.67
CA ARG A 129 7.55 8.23 8.96
C ARG A 129 6.24 8.09 9.71
N ARG A 130 6.35 7.90 11.05
CA ARG A 130 5.22 7.93 11.97
C ARG A 130 5.61 8.69 13.23
N ILE A 131 4.68 9.41 13.80
CA ILE A 131 4.84 10.07 15.10
C ILE A 131 3.90 9.36 16.07
N PHE A 132 4.37 9.07 17.27
CA PHE A 132 3.53 8.59 18.34
C PHE A 132 3.78 9.36 19.64
N VAL A 133 2.71 9.57 20.41
CA VAL A 133 2.76 10.19 21.73
C VAL A 133 3.09 9.11 22.75
N PHE A 134 4.10 9.37 23.56
CA PHE A 134 4.50 8.48 24.65
C PHE A 134 3.80 8.88 25.95
N ASP A 135 3.03 7.94 26.51
CA ASP A 135 2.45 8.10 27.85
C ASP A 135 3.30 7.29 28.85
N PRO A 136 4.00 7.94 29.78
CA PRO A 136 4.81 7.26 30.79
C PRO A 136 3.99 6.41 31.77
N ASN A 137 2.66 6.61 31.84
CA ASN A 137 1.78 5.83 32.70
C ASN A 137 1.23 4.57 31.99
N ALA A 138 1.41 4.45 30.67
CA ALA A 138 0.92 3.35 29.84
C ALA A 138 2.04 2.65 29.05
N VAL A 139 3.16 2.34 29.72
CA VAL A 139 4.38 1.82 29.06
C VAL A 139 4.14 0.53 28.28
N ILE A 140 3.33 -0.41 28.80
CA ILE A 140 3.01 -1.68 28.10
C ILE A 140 2.23 -1.39 26.81
N GLY A 141 1.25 -0.51 26.85
CA GLY A 141 0.48 -0.08 25.70
C GLY A 141 1.33 0.66 24.66
N ALA A 142 2.30 1.45 25.11
CA ALA A 142 3.22 2.16 24.22
C ALA A 142 4.10 1.20 23.42
N THR A 143 4.60 0.12 24.02
CA THR A 143 5.41 -0.89 23.31
C THR A 143 4.59 -1.63 22.23
N GLN A 144 3.34 -2.01 22.55
CA GLN A 144 2.44 -2.64 21.59
C GLN A 144 2.09 -1.71 20.42
N ASN A 145 1.87 -0.43 20.71
CA ASN A 145 1.62 0.58 19.66
C ASN A 145 2.82 0.76 18.73
N VAL A 146 4.04 0.76 19.25
CA VAL A 146 5.26 0.86 18.43
C VAL A 146 5.39 -0.32 17.50
N GLU A 147 5.11 -1.56 17.96
CA GLU A 147 5.19 -2.73 17.10
C GLU A 147 4.10 -2.72 16.01
N ALA A 148 2.87 -2.34 16.35
CA ALA A 148 1.81 -2.16 15.37
C ALA A 148 2.18 -1.11 14.31
N LEU A 149 2.78 0.02 14.72
CA LEU A 149 3.28 1.03 13.81
C LEU A 149 4.41 0.52 12.90
N ARG A 150 5.28 -0.35 13.39
CA ARG A 150 6.34 -0.97 12.57
C ARG A 150 5.77 -1.84 11.45
N ILE A 151 4.77 -2.66 11.77
CA ILE A 151 4.06 -3.48 10.78
C ILE A 151 3.43 -2.58 9.72
N ASP A 152 2.72 -1.55 10.15
CA ASP A 152 2.07 -0.58 9.28
C ASP A 152 3.07 0.14 8.36
N MET A 153 4.24 0.53 8.90
CA MET A 153 5.29 1.19 8.13
C MET A 153 5.92 0.29 7.08
N ARG A 154 6.11 -1.02 7.38
CA ARG A 154 6.58 -2.01 6.39
C ARG A 154 5.56 -2.18 5.27
N ARG A 155 4.29 -2.30 5.62
CA ARG A 155 3.20 -2.40 4.66
C ARG A 155 3.14 -1.18 3.72
N ASP A 156 3.22 0.02 4.26
CA ASP A 156 3.30 1.26 3.46
C ASP A 156 4.52 1.28 2.54
N ALA A 157 5.66 0.79 3.02
CA ALA A 157 6.88 0.73 2.21
C ALA A 157 6.73 -0.28 1.06
N ALA A 158 6.17 -1.47 1.32
CA ALA A 158 5.88 -2.47 0.30
C ALA A 158 4.92 -1.92 -0.77
N GLU A 159 3.85 -1.26 -0.37
CA GLU A 159 2.92 -0.60 -1.30
C GLU A 159 3.64 0.43 -2.18
N ARG A 160 4.54 1.24 -1.60
CA ARG A 160 5.31 2.24 -2.36
C ARG A 160 6.28 1.60 -3.34
N ILE A 161 6.95 0.49 -2.97
CA ILE A 161 7.81 -0.27 -3.88
C ILE A 161 7.02 -0.73 -5.11
N ILE A 162 5.86 -1.35 -4.89
CA ILE A 162 5.03 -1.84 -5.99
C ILE A 162 4.51 -0.69 -6.86
N ARG A 163 4.08 0.41 -6.26
CA ARG A 163 3.62 1.60 -7.00
C ARG A 163 4.73 2.24 -7.84
N LEU A 164 5.95 2.35 -7.31
CA LEU A 164 7.11 2.84 -8.06
C LEU A 164 7.45 1.90 -9.22
N THR A 165 7.31 0.59 -8.99
CA THR A 165 7.49 -0.42 -10.03
C THR A 165 6.44 -0.28 -11.14
N GLU A 166 5.15 -0.09 -10.80
CA GLU A 166 4.08 0.17 -11.78
C GLU A 166 4.39 1.41 -12.64
N VAL A 167 4.81 2.50 -12.01
CA VAL A 167 5.17 3.73 -12.72
C VAL A 167 6.34 3.48 -13.68
N ALA A 168 7.33 2.71 -13.27
CA ALA A 168 8.47 2.36 -14.10
C ALA A 168 8.08 1.44 -15.27
N LEU A 169 7.05 0.61 -15.11
CA LEU A 169 6.45 -0.21 -16.17
C LEU A 169 5.62 0.61 -17.17
N GLY A 170 5.48 1.93 -16.96
CA GLY A 170 4.81 2.85 -17.91
C GLY A 170 3.28 2.89 -17.74
N LYS A 171 2.79 2.64 -16.53
CA LYS A 171 1.35 2.67 -16.21
C LYS A 171 0.99 3.67 -15.13
#